data_385a7524c684092393937024b8ec3d40
#
_entry.id   385a7524c684092393937024b8ec3d40
#
_cell.length_a   1.000
_cell.length_b   1.000
_cell.length_c   1.000
_cell.angle_alpha   90.00
_cell.angle_beta   90.00
_cell.angle_gamma   90.00
#
_symmetry.space_group_name_H-M   'P 1'
#
loop_
_entity.id
_entity.type
_entity.pdbx_description
1 polymer ?
#
loop_
_entity_poly.entity_id
_entity_poly.type
_entity_poly.pdbx_seq_one_letter_code
_entity_poly.pdbx_strand_id
1 'polypeptide(L)'
;REDVRSTLDAGLQAELEAIALRKAEAEGPDVQVSALVVHVPTRGVRALVGSASRDRAGGWLDLTAQARSPGSTLKPFIYAMAFDDGQAAPDTRISDLPKRFASYQPENFDRMFRGDVRVSDALQHSLNVPAVLMLDRVGPERFAAQLALAGARPRIGGGANHDAGLALALGGAGMTARE
;
A
#
# COMPACT_ATOMS: atom_id res chain seq x y z
N ARG A 1 30.63 -16.34 -21.94
CA ARG A 1 29.85 -15.60 -20.89
C ARG A 1 29.04 -14.56 -21.63
N GLU A 2 27.74 -14.59 -21.50
CA GLU A 2 26.87 -13.54 -22.02
C GLU A 2 26.86 -12.39 -21.02
N ASP A 3 27.13 -11.16 -21.51
CA ASP A 3 27.03 -9.95 -20.70
C ASP A 3 25.55 -9.60 -20.52
N VAL A 4 25.11 -9.52 -19.26
CA VAL A 4 23.76 -9.09 -18.91
C VAL A 4 23.76 -7.61 -18.57
N ARG A 5 23.02 -6.79 -19.33
CA ARG A 5 22.78 -5.39 -19.00
C ARG A 5 21.56 -5.28 -18.10
N SER A 6 21.69 -4.58 -16.98
CA SER A 6 20.59 -4.31 -16.05
C SER A 6 20.39 -2.80 -15.85
N THR A 7 19.28 -2.43 -15.22
CA THR A 7 18.98 -1.05 -14.84
C THR A 7 19.53 -0.68 -13.46
N LEU A 8 20.14 -1.64 -12.76
CA LEU A 8 20.67 -1.44 -11.41
C LEU A 8 21.85 -0.46 -11.40
N ASP A 9 21.88 0.37 -10.38
CA ASP A 9 22.98 1.30 -10.07
C ASP A 9 23.79 0.73 -8.91
N ALA A 10 25.05 0.41 -9.14
CA ALA A 10 25.88 -0.28 -8.16
C ALA A 10 26.13 0.56 -6.90
N GLY A 11 26.30 1.88 -7.04
CA GLY A 11 26.48 2.78 -5.90
C GLY A 11 25.22 2.83 -5.03
N LEU A 12 24.07 3.08 -5.66
CA LEU A 12 22.79 3.11 -4.97
C LEU A 12 22.45 1.75 -4.33
N GLN A 13 22.78 0.64 -5.00
CA GLN A 13 22.57 -0.70 -4.44
C GLN A 13 23.38 -0.89 -3.14
N ALA A 14 24.67 -0.54 -3.15
CA ALA A 14 25.51 -0.67 -1.96
C ALA A 14 25.03 0.21 -0.78
N GLU A 15 24.61 1.44 -1.08
CA GLU A 15 24.06 2.34 -0.07
C GLU A 15 22.75 1.80 0.52
N LEU A 16 21.85 1.28 -0.33
CA LEU A 16 20.57 0.71 0.11
C LEU A 16 20.76 -0.54 0.97
N GLU A 17 21.70 -1.42 0.63
CA GLU A 17 22.09 -2.59 1.43
C GLU A 17 22.59 -2.17 2.83
N ALA A 18 23.46 -1.16 2.88
CA ALA A 18 23.97 -0.65 4.14
C ALA A 18 22.88 -0.02 5.01
N ILE A 19 21.92 0.70 4.40
CA ILE A 19 20.76 1.28 5.11
C ILE A 19 19.86 0.17 5.64
N ALA A 20 19.53 -0.83 4.82
CA ALA A 20 18.67 -1.94 5.21
C ALA A 20 19.26 -2.73 6.39
N LEU A 21 20.57 -3.00 6.34
CA LEU A 21 21.27 -3.70 7.43
C LEU A 21 21.21 -2.90 8.74
N ARG A 22 21.62 -1.62 8.71
CA ARG A 22 21.56 -0.76 9.91
C ARG A 22 20.17 -0.67 10.51
N LYS A 23 19.14 -0.59 9.65
CA LYS A 23 17.74 -0.55 10.12
C LYS A 23 17.32 -1.87 10.75
N ALA A 24 17.65 -3.00 10.14
CA ALA A 24 17.35 -4.31 10.71
C ALA A 24 18.06 -4.53 12.06
N GLU A 25 19.31 -4.08 12.19
CA GLU A 25 20.07 -4.15 13.44
C GLU A 25 19.44 -3.31 14.55
N ALA A 26 18.96 -2.10 14.23
CA ALA A 26 18.32 -1.20 15.19
C ALA A 26 16.97 -1.73 15.71
N GLU A 27 16.25 -2.51 14.90
CA GLU A 27 14.93 -3.06 15.26
C GLU A 27 15.01 -4.42 15.99
N GLY A 28 16.14 -5.12 15.91
CA GLY A 28 16.36 -6.37 16.62
C GLY A 28 16.83 -7.54 15.76
N PRO A 29 17.23 -8.67 16.39
CA PRO A 29 17.88 -9.79 15.70
C PRO A 29 16.96 -10.53 14.72
N ASP A 30 15.65 -10.55 14.97
CA ASP A 30 14.66 -11.29 14.16
C ASP A 30 13.98 -10.43 13.09
N VAL A 31 14.42 -9.17 12.93
CA VAL A 31 13.84 -8.24 11.96
C VAL A 31 14.63 -8.26 10.66
N GLN A 32 13.91 -8.38 9.55
CA GLN A 32 14.44 -8.20 8.20
C GLN A 32 13.86 -6.93 7.58
N VAL A 33 14.64 -6.28 6.74
CA VAL A 33 14.26 -5.09 5.97
C VAL A 33 14.42 -5.40 4.50
N SER A 34 13.40 -5.08 3.70
CA SER A 34 13.47 -5.11 2.25
C SER A 34 13.20 -3.71 1.68
N ALA A 35 13.81 -3.40 0.56
CA ALA A 35 13.64 -2.11 -0.08
C ALA A 35 13.73 -2.22 -1.60
N LEU A 36 13.02 -1.34 -2.29
CA LEU A 36 13.00 -1.23 -3.75
C LEU A 36 13.08 0.24 -4.14
N VAL A 37 14.03 0.58 -5.01
CA VAL A 37 14.16 1.92 -5.59
C VAL A 37 13.86 1.86 -7.08
N VAL A 38 12.88 2.65 -7.51
CA VAL A 38 12.42 2.71 -8.90
C VAL A 38 12.60 4.12 -9.45
N HIS A 39 13.18 4.22 -10.63
CA HIS A 39 13.25 5.48 -11.37
C HIS A 39 11.91 5.73 -12.07
N VAL A 40 11.16 6.69 -11.57
CA VAL A 40 9.76 6.96 -11.98
C VAL A 40 9.59 7.13 -13.51
N PRO A 41 10.40 7.96 -14.21
CA PRO A 41 10.21 8.18 -15.64
C PRO A 41 10.39 6.92 -16.50
N THR A 42 11.35 6.04 -16.15
CA THR A 42 11.65 4.83 -16.93
C THR A 42 11.04 3.57 -16.34
N ARG A 43 10.47 3.66 -15.12
CA ARG A 43 10.01 2.52 -14.30
C ARG A 43 11.08 1.45 -14.09
N GLY A 44 12.35 1.80 -14.31
CA GLY A 44 13.49 0.90 -14.12
C GLY A 44 13.84 0.75 -12.65
N VAL A 45 14.02 -0.48 -12.18
CA VAL A 45 14.54 -0.75 -10.84
C VAL A 45 16.01 -0.34 -10.79
N ARG A 46 16.36 0.56 -9.86
CA ARG A 46 17.72 1.09 -9.67
C ARG A 46 18.45 0.40 -8.54
N ALA A 47 17.74 -0.05 -7.51
CA ALA A 47 18.28 -0.87 -6.44
C ALA A 47 17.19 -1.75 -5.83
N LEU A 48 17.56 -2.94 -5.36
CA LEU A 48 16.63 -3.89 -4.74
C LEU A 48 17.34 -4.66 -3.62
N VAL A 49 16.82 -4.58 -2.41
CA VAL A 49 17.24 -5.37 -1.26
C VAL A 49 16.10 -6.30 -0.88
N GLY A 50 16.25 -7.59 -1.12
CA GLY A 50 15.25 -8.61 -0.79
C GLY A 50 15.17 -8.90 0.71
N SER A 51 16.33 -8.86 1.39
CA SER A 51 16.49 -8.98 2.83
C SER A 51 17.76 -8.27 3.28
N ALA A 52 17.80 -7.79 4.52
CA ALA A 52 18.91 -6.98 5.03
C ALA A 52 20.22 -7.73 5.16
N SER A 53 20.19 -9.02 5.52
CA SER A 53 21.37 -9.89 5.59
C SER A 53 20.96 -11.35 5.51
N ARG A 54 21.78 -12.15 4.82
CA ARG A 54 21.61 -13.61 4.72
C ARG A 54 21.91 -14.35 6.02
N ASP A 55 22.69 -13.73 6.90
CA ASP A 55 23.10 -14.32 8.18
C ASP A 55 22.02 -14.17 9.28
N ARG A 56 20.93 -13.48 8.99
CA ARG A 56 19.79 -13.27 9.89
C ARG A 56 18.65 -14.21 9.56
N ALA A 57 17.78 -14.49 10.53
CA ALA A 57 16.57 -15.30 10.30
C ALA A 57 15.76 -14.77 9.13
N GLY A 58 15.38 -15.63 8.18
CA GLY A 58 14.66 -15.25 6.97
C GLY A 58 15.48 -14.52 5.91
N GLY A 59 16.80 -14.39 6.05
CA GLY A 59 17.69 -13.62 5.19
C GLY A 59 17.84 -14.13 3.76
N TRP A 60 17.39 -15.34 3.47
CA TRP A 60 17.37 -15.94 2.13
C TRP A 60 16.06 -15.67 1.37
N LEU A 61 15.07 -15.02 2.03
CA LEU A 61 13.80 -14.68 1.42
C LEU A 61 13.90 -13.36 0.67
N ASP A 62 13.31 -13.31 -0.52
CA ASP A 62 13.07 -12.04 -1.19
C ASP A 62 11.73 -11.45 -0.71
N LEU A 63 11.81 -10.61 0.31
CA LEU A 63 10.63 -10.00 0.93
C LEU A 63 9.94 -8.96 0.02
N THR A 64 10.63 -8.46 -1.02
CA THR A 64 10.00 -7.56 -2.01
C THR A 64 8.97 -8.29 -2.87
N ALA A 65 9.09 -9.62 -2.98
CA ALA A 65 8.17 -10.49 -3.70
C ALA A 65 7.12 -11.15 -2.79
N GLN A 66 7.21 -10.96 -1.46
CA GLN A 66 6.26 -11.51 -0.52
C GLN A 66 5.03 -10.62 -0.41
N ALA A 67 3.84 -11.25 -0.45
CA ALA A 67 2.59 -10.53 -0.28
C ALA A 67 2.45 -10.03 1.18
N ARG A 68 2.22 -8.74 1.34
CA ARG A 68 2.00 -8.06 2.62
C ARG A 68 0.79 -7.15 2.50
N SER A 69 0.19 -6.79 3.63
CA SER A 69 -0.85 -5.76 3.63
C SER A 69 -0.24 -4.42 3.16
N PRO A 70 -0.82 -3.77 2.14
CA PRO A 70 -0.40 -2.44 1.72
C PRO A 70 -0.82 -1.35 2.73
N GLY A 71 -1.65 -1.68 3.70
CA GLY A 71 -2.19 -0.72 4.66
C GLY A 71 -2.93 0.41 3.94
N SER A 72 -2.65 1.65 4.34
CA SER A 72 -3.27 2.86 3.80
C SER A 72 -2.68 3.37 2.49
N THR A 73 -1.70 2.68 1.89
CA THR A 73 -1.05 3.14 0.64
C THR A 73 -2.01 3.17 -0.56
N LEU A 74 -3.12 2.45 -0.49
CA LEU A 74 -4.14 2.45 -1.55
C LEU A 74 -5.11 3.64 -1.48
N LYS A 75 -5.19 4.38 -0.36
CA LYS A 75 -6.12 5.50 -0.19
C LYS A 75 -5.99 6.60 -1.25
N PRO A 76 -4.77 7.05 -1.64
CA PRO A 76 -4.63 8.05 -2.71
C PRO A 76 -5.29 7.63 -4.02
N PHE A 77 -5.21 6.35 -4.38
CA PHE A 77 -5.80 5.82 -5.62
C PHE A 77 -7.32 5.75 -5.55
N ILE A 78 -7.90 5.45 -4.37
CA ILE A 78 -9.34 5.48 -4.16
C ILE A 78 -9.88 6.90 -4.36
N TYR A 79 -9.24 7.90 -3.76
CA TYR A 79 -9.63 9.30 -3.91
C TYR A 79 -9.40 9.80 -5.35
N ALA A 80 -8.29 9.40 -5.99
CA ALA A 80 -8.03 9.76 -7.38
C ALA A 80 -9.15 9.25 -8.32
N MET A 81 -9.58 7.99 -8.17
CA MET A 81 -10.69 7.47 -8.95
C MET A 81 -12.00 8.24 -8.68
N ALA A 82 -12.27 8.60 -7.43
CA ALA A 82 -13.44 9.40 -7.10
C ALA A 82 -13.40 10.81 -7.72
N PHE A 83 -12.21 11.40 -7.85
CA PHE A 83 -12.01 12.70 -8.51
C PHE A 83 -12.21 12.58 -10.02
N ASP A 84 -11.63 11.57 -10.65
CA ASP A 84 -11.78 11.30 -12.08
C ASP A 84 -13.25 11.03 -12.46
N ASP A 85 -14.01 10.42 -11.58
CA ASP A 85 -15.44 10.17 -11.76
C ASP A 85 -16.33 11.40 -11.43
N GLY A 86 -15.76 12.49 -10.96
CA GLY A 86 -16.53 13.67 -10.51
C GLY A 86 -17.36 13.42 -9.24
N GLN A 87 -17.10 12.34 -8.52
CA GLN A 87 -17.84 11.99 -7.29
C GLN A 87 -17.36 12.77 -6.07
N ALA A 88 -16.16 13.32 -6.14
CA ALA A 88 -15.57 14.14 -5.09
C ALA A 88 -14.54 15.13 -5.67
N ALA A 89 -14.18 16.12 -4.85
CA ALA A 89 -13.07 17.04 -5.04
C ALA A 89 -12.33 17.17 -3.68
N PRO A 90 -11.13 17.75 -3.64
CA PRO A 90 -10.39 17.93 -2.38
C PRO A 90 -11.19 18.62 -1.28
N ASP A 91 -12.05 19.58 -1.64
CA ASP A 91 -12.89 20.34 -0.70
C ASP A 91 -14.22 19.67 -0.38
N THR A 92 -14.57 18.57 -1.03
CA THR A 92 -15.80 17.83 -0.75
C THR A 92 -15.84 17.41 0.72
N ARG A 93 -16.99 17.62 1.36
CA ARG A 93 -17.23 17.14 2.72
C ARG A 93 -17.54 15.65 2.73
N ILE A 94 -16.92 14.94 3.66
CA ILE A 94 -17.12 13.52 3.88
C ILE A 94 -17.20 13.25 5.38
N SER A 95 -18.08 12.34 5.77
CA SER A 95 -18.30 12.02 7.17
C SER A 95 -17.22 11.11 7.73
N ASP A 96 -16.66 11.48 8.88
CA ASP A 96 -15.80 10.66 9.73
C ASP A 96 -16.53 10.38 11.05
N LEU A 97 -17.62 9.63 10.97
CA LEU A 97 -18.44 9.18 12.10
C LEU A 97 -18.51 7.65 12.11
N PRO A 98 -18.80 7.02 13.27
CA PRO A 98 -19.01 5.59 13.33
C PRO A 98 -20.02 5.12 12.29
N LYS A 99 -19.58 4.24 11.39
CA LYS A 99 -20.46 3.66 10.37
C LYS A 99 -20.22 2.17 10.24
N ARG A 100 -21.31 1.44 10.07
CA ARG A 100 -21.30 0.00 9.82
C ARG A 100 -21.68 -0.29 8.37
N PHE A 101 -20.94 -1.18 7.72
CA PHE A 101 -21.19 -1.72 6.39
C PHE A 101 -21.45 -3.22 6.56
N ALA A 102 -22.69 -3.64 6.56
CA ALA A 102 -23.12 -5.01 6.87
C ALA A 102 -22.37 -5.60 8.09
N SER A 103 -21.37 -6.46 7.89
CA SER A 103 -20.55 -7.03 8.96
C SER A 103 -19.26 -6.24 9.26
N TYR A 104 -18.91 -5.24 8.42
CA TYR A 104 -17.66 -4.49 8.53
C TYR A 104 -17.87 -3.11 9.17
N GLN A 105 -17.11 -2.82 10.21
CA GLN A 105 -17.15 -1.53 10.91
C GLN A 105 -15.73 -0.97 11.03
N PRO A 106 -15.32 -0.05 10.13
CA PRO A 106 -14.01 0.57 10.21
C PRO A 106 -13.92 1.55 11.38
N GLU A 107 -12.75 1.58 12.01
CA GLU A 107 -12.39 2.57 13.02
C GLU A 107 -11.10 3.30 12.60
N ASN A 108 -10.94 4.56 13.02
CA ASN A 108 -9.69 5.28 12.87
C ASN A 108 -8.61 4.67 13.79
N PHE A 109 -7.34 4.86 13.45
CA PHE A 109 -6.21 4.29 14.21
C PHE A 109 -6.20 4.75 15.67
N ASP A 110 -6.54 6.02 15.91
CA ASP A 110 -6.65 6.64 17.25
C ASP A 110 -8.01 6.41 17.92
N ARG A 111 -8.92 5.67 17.28
CA ARG A 111 -10.32 5.41 17.69
C ARG A 111 -11.15 6.68 17.90
N MET A 112 -10.70 7.82 17.37
CA MET A 112 -11.43 9.08 17.42
C MET A 112 -12.09 9.38 16.07
N PHE A 113 -13.26 10.02 16.14
CA PHE A 113 -13.99 10.46 14.96
C PHE A 113 -14.03 11.99 14.93
N ARG A 114 -13.86 12.56 13.74
CA ARG A 114 -13.69 14.01 13.53
C ARG A 114 -14.93 14.72 12.98
N GLY A 115 -16.04 13.98 12.83
CA GLY A 115 -17.27 14.53 12.25
C GLY A 115 -17.14 14.75 10.74
N ASP A 116 -17.64 15.88 10.23
CA ASP A 116 -17.52 16.25 8.83
C ASP A 116 -16.15 16.87 8.55
N VAL A 117 -15.36 16.22 7.70
CA VAL A 117 -14.03 16.66 7.28
C VAL A 117 -13.99 16.89 5.77
N ARG A 118 -12.99 17.61 5.26
CA ARG A 118 -12.71 17.66 3.82
C ARG A 118 -12.01 16.37 3.39
N VAL A 119 -12.19 16.00 2.13
CA VAL A 119 -11.48 14.85 1.53
C VAL A 119 -9.96 15.03 1.60
N SER A 120 -9.45 16.24 1.37
CA SER A 120 -8.04 16.58 1.56
C SER A 120 -7.54 16.27 2.97
N ASP A 121 -8.29 16.68 3.98
CA ASP A 121 -7.94 16.46 5.39
C ASP A 121 -8.04 14.96 5.74
N ALA A 122 -9.05 14.28 5.22
CA ALA A 122 -9.23 12.84 5.40
C ALA A 122 -8.05 12.03 4.85
N LEU A 123 -7.53 12.41 3.68
CA LEU A 123 -6.37 11.78 3.08
C LEU A 123 -5.08 12.15 3.84
N GLN A 124 -4.89 13.42 4.19
CA GLN A 124 -3.72 13.91 4.91
C GLN A 124 -3.54 13.21 6.27
N HIS A 125 -4.65 13.01 6.98
CA HIS A 125 -4.66 12.31 8.27
C HIS A 125 -4.90 10.81 8.15
N SER A 126 -4.96 10.29 6.92
CA SER A 126 -5.17 8.87 6.65
C SER A 126 -6.38 8.28 7.38
N LEU A 127 -7.49 9.04 7.48
CA LEU A 127 -8.70 8.59 8.16
C LEU A 127 -9.29 7.35 7.48
N ASN A 128 -9.75 6.42 8.29
CA ASN A 128 -10.21 5.11 7.80
C ASN A 128 -11.65 5.16 7.32
N VAL A 129 -12.56 5.72 8.11
CA VAL A 129 -13.98 5.76 7.78
C VAL A 129 -14.24 6.52 6.47
N PRO A 130 -13.68 7.73 6.25
CA PRO A 130 -13.81 8.42 4.97
C PRO A 130 -13.28 7.64 3.77
N ALA A 131 -12.15 6.92 3.93
CA ALA A 131 -11.58 6.13 2.85
C ALA A 131 -12.46 4.94 2.47
N VAL A 132 -13.05 4.24 3.46
CA VAL A 132 -14.00 3.15 3.21
C VAL A 132 -15.28 3.68 2.58
N LEU A 133 -15.81 4.83 3.04
CA LEU A 133 -16.96 5.49 2.43
C LEU A 133 -16.71 5.86 0.97
N MET A 134 -15.51 6.34 0.66
CA MET A 134 -15.14 6.69 -0.71
C MET A 134 -15.01 5.45 -1.57
N LEU A 135 -14.40 4.38 -1.06
CA LEU A 135 -14.31 3.11 -1.78
C LEU A 135 -15.69 2.48 -2.03
N ASP A 136 -16.61 2.60 -1.08
CA ASP A 136 -18.01 2.16 -1.24
C ASP A 136 -18.71 2.88 -2.42
N ARG A 137 -18.47 4.20 -2.58
CA ARG A 137 -18.97 5.00 -3.70
C ARG A 137 -18.33 4.64 -5.04
N VAL A 138 -17.02 4.49 -5.07
CA VAL A 138 -16.23 4.11 -6.27
C VAL A 138 -16.58 2.70 -6.73
N GLY A 139 -16.89 1.81 -5.81
CA GLY A 139 -17.11 0.39 -6.02
C GLY A 139 -15.82 -0.42 -5.84
N PRO A 140 -15.76 -1.30 -4.82
CA PRO A 140 -14.55 -2.05 -4.49
C PRO A 140 -14.11 -3.00 -5.62
N GLU A 141 -15.03 -3.62 -6.35
CA GLU A 141 -14.74 -4.50 -7.48
C GLU A 141 -14.12 -3.71 -8.64
N ARG A 142 -14.68 -2.52 -8.92
CA ARG A 142 -14.16 -1.62 -9.95
C ARG A 142 -12.75 -1.12 -9.58
N PHE A 143 -12.55 -0.77 -8.32
CA PHE A 143 -11.24 -0.36 -7.81
C PHE A 143 -10.21 -1.48 -7.95
N ALA A 144 -10.54 -2.72 -7.54
CA ALA A 144 -9.67 -3.88 -7.70
C ALA A 144 -9.33 -4.16 -9.18
N ALA A 145 -10.31 -4.01 -10.08
CA ALA A 145 -10.09 -4.16 -11.53
C ALA A 145 -9.13 -3.10 -12.08
N GLN A 146 -9.24 -1.84 -11.66
CA GLN A 146 -8.33 -0.78 -12.06
C GLN A 146 -6.90 -1.01 -11.54
N LEU A 147 -6.74 -1.46 -10.30
CA LEU A 147 -5.44 -1.86 -9.78
C LEU A 147 -4.83 -2.99 -10.60
N ALA A 148 -5.62 -4.00 -10.98
CA ALA A 148 -5.17 -5.11 -11.80
C ALA A 148 -4.72 -4.66 -13.21
N LEU A 149 -5.42 -3.72 -13.83
CA LEU A 149 -5.03 -3.10 -15.11
C LEU A 149 -3.72 -2.32 -14.99
N ALA A 150 -3.48 -1.69 -13.83
CA ALA A 150 -2.23 -1.00 -13.53
C ALA A 150 -1.06 -1.97 -13.19
N GLY A 151 -1.32 -3.27 -13.11
CA GLY A 151 -0.33 -4.30 -12.79
C GLY A 151 -0.30 -4.72 -11.32
N ALA A 152 -1.10 -4.09 -10.46
CA ALA A 152 -1.21 -4.42 -9.05
C ALA A 152 -2.43 -5.35 -8.83
N ARG A 153 -2.20 -6.58 -8.38
CA ARG A 153 -3.25 -7.60 -8.22
C ARG A 153 -3.46 -7.94 -6.75
N PRO A 154 -4.32 -7.19 -6.05
CA PRO A 154 -4.56 -7.43 -4.64
C PRO A 154 -5.15 -8.83 -4.41
N ARG A 155 -4.54 -9.58 -3.52
CA ARG A 155 -5.00 -10.93 -3.10
C ARG A 155 -5.94 -10.75 -1.91
N ILE A 156 -7.24 -10.71 -2.19
CA ILE A 156 -8.27 -10.51 -1.19
C ILE A 156 -8.59 -11.87 -0.54
N GLY A 157 -8.46 -11.96 0.78
CA GLY A 157 -8.81 -13.16 1.54
C GLY A 157 -10.33 -13.27 1.77
N GLY A 158 -10.84 -14.49 1.99
CA GLY A 158 -12.22 -14.70 2.46
C GLY A 158 -13.32 -14.67 1.40
N GLY A 159 -12.98 -14.70 0.11
CA GLY A 159 -13.95 -14.66 -1.00
C GLY A 159 -14.24 -13.23 -1.48
N ALA A 160 -14.74 -13.13 -2.70
CA ALA A 160 -15.06 -11.85 -3.34
C ALA A 160 -16.46 -11.37 -2.93
N ASN A 161 -16.66 -11.00 -1.67
CA ASN A 161 -17.85 -10.30 -1.25
C ASN A 161 -17.58 -8.80 -1.10
N HIS A 162 -18.64 -7.99 -1.11
CA HIS A 162 -18.54 -6.52 -1.02
C HIS A 162 -17.79 -6.06 0.23
N ASP A 163 -18.03 -6.67 1.38
CA ASP A 163 -17.37 -6.32 2.65
C ASP A 163 -15.86 -6.61 2.62
N ALA A 164 -15.44 -7.73 2.02
CA ALA A 164 -14.03 -8.03 1.81
C ALA A 164 -13.38 -7.04 0.85
N GLY A 165 -14.12 -6.58 -0.16
CA GLY A 165 -13.70 -5.54 -1.08
C GLY A 165 -13.47 -4.19 -0.38
N LEU A 166 -14.34 -3.79 0.54
CA LEU A 166 -14.19 -2.55 1.32
C LEU A 166 -12.95 -2.54 2.21
N ALA A 167 -12.53 -3.70 2.71
CA ALA A 167 -11.31 -3.82 3.49
C ALA A 167 -10.04 -3.43 2.70
N LEU A 168 -10.10 -3.39 1.35
CA LEU A 168 -9.00 -2.87 0.50
C LEU A 168 -8.58 -1.45 0.88
N ALA A 169 -9.52 -0.60 1.31
CA ALA A 169 -9.21 0.77 1.73
C ALA A 169 -8.22 0.83 2.89
N LEU A 170 -8.14 -0.23 3.69
CA LEU A 170 -7.31 -0.33 4.89
C LEU A 170 -6.20 -1.40 4.78
N GLY A 171 -5.99 -1.92 3.57
CA GLY A 171 -4.98 -2.94 3.32
C GLY A 171 -5.45 -4.37 3.58
N GLY A 172 -6.74 -4.64 3.51
CA GLY A 172 -7.34 -5.98 3.62
C GLY A 172 -7.03 -6.90 2.43
N ALA A 173 -5.85 -6.78 1.86
CA ALA A 173 -5.35 -7.61 0.77
C ALA A 173 -3.84 -7.83 0.90
N GLY A 174 -3.34 -8.90 0.28
CA GLY A 174 -1.92 -9.12 0.10
C GLY A 174 -1.43 -8.51 -1.21
N MET A 175 -0.39 -7.66 -1.15
CA MET A 175 0.31 -7.10 -2.31
C MET A 175 1.81 -7.19 -2.09
N THR A 176 2.59 -7.24 -3.16
CA THR A 176 4.06 -7.21 -3.08
C THR A 176 4.58 -5.78 -3.22
N ALA A 177 5.81 -5.52 -2.77
CA ALA A 177 6.45 -4.22 -2.99
C ALA A 177 6.73 -3.93 -4.47
N ARG A 178 6.65 -4.95 -5.35
CA ARG A 178 6.89 -4.84 -6.80
C ARG A 178 5.62 -4.49 -7.59
N GLU A 179 4.44 -4.66 -7.00
CA GLU A 179 3.14 -4.27 -7.54
C GLU A 179 2.83 -2.82 -7.21
#